data_93fa6eb29e070bae6bd18be56982adc5
#
_entry.id   93fa6eb29e070bae6bd18be56982adc5
#
_cell.length_a   1.000
_cell.length_b   1.000
_cell.length_c   1.000
_cell.angle_alpha   90.00
_cell.angle_beta   90.00
_cell.angle_gamma   90.00
#
_symmetry.space_group_name_H-M   'P 1'
#
loop_
_entity.id
_entity.type
_entity.pdbx_description
1 polymer ?
#
loop_
_entity_poly.entity_id
_entity_poly.type
_entity_poly.pdbx_seq_one_letter_code
_entity_poly.pdbx_strand_id
1 'polypeptide(L)'
;MDDFVFLGSVTLGKLDAMRQPRFDILHEVLTAPIEPAPWRSLDEFRPDLHRLLDTAAHPIDAAIRGGFRSDVLAGAFVAGYQSALQSLFPDLPRDRIVSLCVTEQGGGHPRAILTRLEKGASGTYTLTGDKRWSTLSNQAGLLLVVAREAEDPATNRAVFRVVRVAADAPGVSIVPMPETPFVPEIRHAEVSLRGVVVHETELLPGDGYELYVKPFRTVEDIHVHAAGAGYLMRLSRRYNLDKPLMERLVHVISSLTTLAAADPKDPVTHIVLAGVLEQSRLALQDFDSALAAAAPDVHAKFMLDKPIFSIAARVRAERTTKAWERLSKLA
;
A
#
# COMPACT_ATOMS: atom_id res chain seq x y z
N MET A 1 -22.86 -50.17 -11.98
CA MET A 1 -23.41 -49.02 -12.74
C MET A 1 -22.86 -47.79 -12.08
N ASP A 2 -21.84 -47.26 -12.72
CA ASP A 2 -20.92 -46.29 -12.14
C ASP A 2 -21.41 -44.88 -12.48
N ASP A 3 -21.69 -44.09 -11.46
CA ASP A 3 -21.86 -42.65 -11.61
C ASP A 3 -20.55 -41.96 -11.24
N PHE A 4 -19.67 -41.78 -12.25
CA PHE A 4 -18.52 -40.89 -12.17
C PHE A 4 -18.98 -39.47 -12.45
N VAL A 5 -19.04 -38.66 -11.39
CA VAL A 5 -19.24 -37.23 -11.48
C VAL A 5 -17.96 -36.58 -12.09
N PHE A 6 -18.12 -35.97 -13.26
CA PHE A 6 -17.12 -35.20 -13.97
C PHE A 6 -16.79 -33.90 -13.18
N LEU A 7 -15.71 -33.91 -12.40
CA LEU A 7 -15.09 -32.71 -11.91
C LEU A 7 -14.31 -32.03 -13.05
N GLY A 8 -14.74 -30.82 -13.41
CA GLY A 8 -14.22 -30.06 -14.51
C GLY A 8 -12.69 -29.95 -14.50
N SER A 9 -12.09 -30.10 -15.66
CA SER A 9 -10.66 -30.01 -15.92
C SER A 9 -10.12 -28.60 -15.62
N VAL A 10 -9.74 -28.37 -14.38
CA VAL A 10 -8.78 -27.30 -14.05
C VAL A 10 -7.45 -27.79 -14.61
N THR A 11 -6.98 -27.17 -15.68
CA THR A 11 -5.74 -27.55 -16.35
C THR A 11 -4.57 -27.55 -15.36
N LEU A 12 -3.88 -28.68 -15.25
CA LEU A 12 -2.68 -28.91 -14.40
C LEU A 12 -1.68 -27.74 -14.48
N GLY A 13 -1.56 -27.07 -15.61
CA GLY A 13 -0.69 -25.88 -15.77
C GLY A 13 -1.05 -24.66 -14.91
N LYS A 14 -2.31 -24.48 -14.47
CA LYS A 14 -2.68 -23.40 -13.53
C LYS A 14 -2.32 -23.76 -12.09
N LEU A 15 -2.35 -25.01 -11.73
CA LEU A 15 -1.97 -25.50 -10.40
C LEU A 15 -0.44 -25.50 -10.21
N ASP A 16 0.34 -25.77 -11.26
CA ASP A 16 1.79 -25.71 -11.23
C ASP A 16 2.30 -24.27 -11.13
N ALA A 17 1.68 -23.31 -11.82
CA ALA A 17 2.03 -21.89 -11.71
C ALA A 17 1.78 -21.30 -10.30
N MET A 18 0.85 -21.90 -9.52
CA MET A 18 0.60 -21.50 -8.13
C MET A 18 1.55 -22.15 -7.11
N ARG A 19 2.31 -23.17 -7.50
CA ARG A 19 3.18 -23.95 -6.60
C ARG A 19 4.66 -23.62 -6.70
N GLN A 20 5.11 -22.92 -7.75
CA GLN A 20 6.51 -22.56 -7.87
C GLN A 20 6.81 -21.30 -7.03
N PRO A 21 7.95 -21.30 -6.28
CA PRO A 21 8.45 -20.08 -5.66
C PRO A 21 8.58 -18.99 -6.74
N ARG A 22 8.11 -17.78 -6.45
CA ARG A 22 8.11 -16.68 -7.41
C ARG A 22 9.50 -16.05 -7.50
N PHE A 23 10.44 -16.77 -8.12
CA PHE A 23 11.80 -16.29 -8.28
C PHE A 23 11.99 -15.28 -9.43
N ASP A 24 11.02 -15.11 -10.32
CA ASP A 24 11.14 -14.21 -11.47
C ASP A 24 11.46 -12.78 -11.05
N ILE A 25 10.73 -12.25 -10.05
CA ILE A 25 11.00 -10.90 -9.55
C ILE A 25 12.35 -10.79 -8.84
N LEU A 26 12.81 -11.84 -8.15
CA LEU A 26 14.12 -11.88 -7.51
C LEU A 26 15.23 -11.92 -8.56
N HIS A 27 15.06 -12.73 -9.61
CA HIS A 27 15.97 -12.76 -10.74
C HIS A 27 16.08 -11.39 -11.40
N GLU A 28 14.95 -10.71 -11.65
CA GLU A 28 14.91 -9.37 -12.24
C GLU A 28 15.70 -8.36 -11.40
N VAL A 29 15.44 -8.24 -10.10
CA VAL A 29 16.13 -7.25 -9.24
C VAL A 29 17.62 -7.55 -9.06
N LEU A 30 18.04 -8.82 -9.26
CA LEU A 30 19.45 -9.22 -9.19
C LEU A 30 20.21 -9.02 -10.51
N THR A 31 19.53 -9.05 -11.68
CA THR A 31 20.22 -9.09 -12.98
C THR A 31 19.87 -7.94 -13.91
N ALA A 32 18.70 -7.30 -13.75
CA ALA A 32 18.29 -6.21 -14.64
C ALA A 32 19.31 -5.05 -14.67
N PRO A 33 19.51 -4.37 -15.80
CA PRO A 33 20.36 -3.19 -15.88
C PRO A 33 19.91 -2.09 -14.90
N ILE A 34 20.89 -1.35 -14.38
CA ILE A 34 20.65 -0.18 -13.52
C ILE A 34 20.67 1.06 -14.41
N GLU A 35 19.52 1.38 -14.99
CA GLU A 35 19.34 2.60 -15.78
C GLU A 35 19.17 3.82 -14.87
N PRO A 36 19.69 5.01 -15.25
CA PRO A 36 19.37 6.23 -14.55
C PRO A 36 17.86 6.51 -14.56
N ALA A 37 17.29 6.83 -13.42
CA ALA A 37 15.88 7.14 -13.26
C ALA A 37 15.69 8.37 -12.36
N PRO A 38 16.19 9.57 -12.80
CA PRO A 38 16.12 10.76 -12.00
C PRO A 38 14.66 11.14 -11.75
N TRP A 39 14.32 11.27 -10.47
CA TRP A 39 13.02 11.81 -10.10
C TRP A 39 12.96 13.29 -10.45
N ARG A 40 11.96 13.69 -11.21
CA ARG A 40 11.65 15.07 -11.51
C ARG A 40 10.32 15.49 -10.91
N SER A 41 9.30 14.64 -11.09
CA SER A 41 7.96 14.84 -10.50
C SER A 41 7.17 13.54 -10.53
N LEU A 42 6.07 13.49 -9.79
CA LEU A 42 5.13 12.38 -9.88
C LEU A 42 4.48 12.30 -11.26
N ASP A 43 4.25 13.44 -11.91
CA ASP A 43 3.65 13.47 -13.26
C ASP A 43 4.53 12.80 -14.30
N GLU A 44 5.84 12.97 -14.23
CA GLU A 44 6.79 12.28 -15.11
C GLU A 44 6.95 10.79 -14.76
N PHE A 45 6.83 10.42 -13.48
CA PHE A 45 6.89 9.02 -13.02
C PHE A 45 5.60 8.24 -13.33
N ARG A 46 4.46 8.90 -13.41
CA ARG A 46 3.13 8.31 -13.57
C ARG A 46 3.01 7.34 -14.75
N PRO A 47 3.49 7.62 -15.98
CA PRO A 47 3.40 6.67 -17.08
C PRO A 47 4.14 5.35 -16.82
N ASP A 48 5.29 5.40 -16.17
CA ASP A 48 6.05 4.21 -15.79
C ASP A 48 5.33 3.42 -14.71
N LEU A 49 4.78 4.09 -13.71
CA LEU A 49 3.97 3.48 -12.66
C LEU A 49 2.75 2.76 -13.25
N HIS A 50 1.98 3.41 -14.14
CA HIS A 50 0.82 2.79 -14.78
C HIS A 50 1.21 1.54 -15.57
N ARG A 51 2.30 1.61 -16.33
CA ARG A 51 2.83 0.44 -17.06
C ARG A 51 3.22 -0.70 -16.11
N LEU A 52 3.84 -0.39 -14.97
CA LEU A 52 4.19 -1.37 -13.96
C LEU A 52 2.95 -2.04 -13.36
N LEU A 53 1.92 -1.26 -13.04
CA LEU A 53 0.66 -1.78 -12.50
C LEU A 53 -0.11 -2.63 -13.53
N ASP A 54 -0.06 -2.24 -14.81
CA ASP A 54 -0.73 -2.96 -15.89
C ASP A 54 -0.08 -4.29 -16.26
N THR A 55 1.25 -4.31 -16.27
CA THR A 55 2.03 -5.47 -16.76
C THR A 55 2.40 -6.46 -15.66
N ALA A 56 2.30 -6.08 -14.39
CA ALA A 56 2.63 -6.97 -13.29
C ALA A 56 1.57 -8.07 -13.12
N ALA A 57 2.01 -9.31 -13.01
CA ALA A 57 1.13 -10.44 -12.73
C ALA A 57 0.47 -10.31 -11.34
N HIS A 58 1.16 -9.67 -10.40
CA HIS A 58 0.64 -9.39 -9.06
C HIS A 58 1.05 -7.99 -8.61
N PRO A 59 0.22 -7.27 -7.83
CA PRO A 59 0.53 -5.92 -7.36
C PRO A 59 1.86 -5.81 -6.61
N ILE A 60 2.24 -6.83 -5.84
CA ILE A 60 3.52 -6.83 -5.11
C ILE A 60 4.73 -6.76 -6.05
N ASP A 61 4.64 -7.35 -7.25
CA ASP A 61 5.72 -7.30 -8.24
C ASP A 61 5.88 -5.88 -8.79
N ALA A 62 4.75 -5.16 -9.00
CA ALA A 62 4.77 -3.75 -9.39
C ALA A 62 5.41 -2.88 -8.31
N ALA A 63 5.11 -3.15 -7.02
CA ALA A 63 5.75 -2.46 -5.90
C ALA A 63 7.27 -2.63 -5.92
N ILE A 64 7.75 -3.88 -6.00
CA ILE A 64 9.19 -4.21 -6.00
C ILE A 64 9.88 -3.58 -7.22
N ARG A 65 9.32 -3.73 -8.42
CA ARG A 65 9.86 -3.14 -9.65
C ARG A 65 9.90 -1.62 -9.60
N GLY A 66 8.83 -0.99 -9.09
CA GLY A 66 8.76 0.46 -8.94
C GLY A 66 9.82 0.99 -8.01
N GLY A 67 10.05 0.32 -6.88
CA GLY A 67 11.15 0.62 -5.99
C GLY A 67 12.52 0.43 -6.66
N PHE A 68 12.74 -0.71 -7.30
CA PHE A 68 13.98 -1.02 -8.01
C PHE A 68 14.27 -0.06 -9.19
N ARG A 69 13.25 0.54 -9.79
CA ARG A 69 13.40 1.51 -10.90
C ARG A 69 13.44 2.95 -10.44
N SER A 70 13.40 3.24 -9.14
CA SER A 70 13.42 4.61 -8.64
C SER A 70 14.79 5.01 -8.09
N ASP A 71 15.25 6.22 -8.42
CA ASP A 71 16.46 6.82 -7.86
C ASP A 71 16.17 7.59 -6.55
N VAL A 72 14.89 7.71 -6.14
CA VAL A 72 14.47 8.36 -4.90
C VAL A 72 13.47 7.50 -4.14
N LEU A 73 13.46 7.63 -2.81
CA LEU A 73 12.56 6.84 -1.97
C LEU A 73 11.08 7.18 -2.19
N ALA A 74 10.78 8.40 -2.62
CA ALA A 74 9.44 8.84 -3.00
C ALA A 74 8.80 7.94 -4.08
N GLY A 75 9.54 7.63 -5.15
CA GLY A 75 9.06 6.75 -6.22
C GLY A 75 8.78 5.33 -5.73
N ALA A 76 9.64 4.81 -4.85
CA ALA A 76 9.41 3.52 -4.20
C ALA A 76 8.13 3.54 -3.36
N PHE A 77 7.93 4.59 -2.55
CA PHE A 77 6.72 4.73 -1.74
C PHE A 77 5.46 4.78 -2.61
N VAL A 78 5.45 5.61 -3.66
CA VAL A 78 4.29 5.72 -4.58
C VAL A 78 3.97 4.38 -5.21
N ALA A 79 4.98 3.65 -5.71
CA ALA A 79 4.79 2.34 -6.30
C ALA A 79 4.22 1.34 -5.26
N GLY A 80 4.75 1.32 -4.05
CA GLY A 80 4.24 0.47 -2.97
C GLY A 80 2.81 0.82 -2.57
N TYR A 81 2.50 2.09 -2.38
CA TYR A 81 1.17 2.56 -1.99
C TYR A 81 0.11 2.27 -3.06
N GLN A 82 0.37 2.58 -4.33
CA GLN A 82 -0.58 2.28 -5.42
C GLN A 82 -0.75 0.77 -5.63
N SER A 83 0.32 -0.01 -5.49
CA SER A 83 0.24 -1.48 -5.53
C SER A 83 -0.57 -2.06 -4.37
N ALA A 84 -0.45 -1.49 -3.17
CA ALA A 84 -1.26 -1.88 -2.01
C ALA A 84 -2.76 -1.62 -2.25
N LEU A 85 -3.09 -0.47 -2.84
CA LEU A 85 -4.47 -0.16 -3.22
C LEU A 85 -4.99 -1.14 -4.28
N GLN A 86 -4.22 -1.43 -5.33
CA GLN A 86 -4.59 -2.41 -6.35
C GLN A 86 -4.75 -3.84 -5.79
N SER A 87 -3.98 -4.21 -4.77
CA SER A 87 -4.09 -5.51 -4.10
C SER A 87 -5.39 -5.66 -3.33
N LEU A 88 -5.83 -4.61 -2.65
CA LEU A 88 -7.04 -4.63 -1.84
C LEU A 88 -8.31 -4.29 -2.63
N PHE A 89 -8.16 -3.51 -3.71
CA PHE A 89 -9.24 -3.04 -4.57
C PHE A 89 -8.93 -3.39 -6.04
N PRO A 90 -9.11 -4.64 -6.46
CA PRO A 90 -8.65 -5.14 -7.76
C PRO A 90 -9.30 -4.43 -8.97
N ASP A 91 -10.49 -3.84 -8.77
CA ASP A 91 -11.23 -3.13 -9.83
C ASP A 91 -10.87 -1.64 -9.95
N LEU A 92 -9.79 -1.20 -9.28
CA LEU A 92 -9.34 0.18 -9.42
C LEU A 92 -8.75 0.43 -10.82
N PRO A 93 -8.96 1.64 -11.36
CA PRO A 93 -8.30 2.06 -12.59
C PRO A 93 -6.79 2.09 -12.39
N ARG A 94 -6.04 1.64 -13.42
CA ARG A 94 -4.57 1.62 -13.39
C ARG A 94 -3.96 2.81 -14.13
N ASP A 95 -4.79 3.64 -14.74
CA ASP A 95 -4.42 4.80 -15.56
C ASP A 95 -4.37 6.12 -14.77
N ARG A 96 -4.60 6.08 -13.46
CA ARG A 96 -4.61 7.26 -12.59
C ARG A 96 -4.15 6.94 -11.17
N ILE A 97 -3.65 7.95 -10.49
CA ILE A 97 -3.33 7.89 -9.06
C ILE A 97 -4.63 7.81 -8.27
N VAL A 98 -4.63 6.93 -7.27
CA VAL A 98 -5.75 6.75 -6.34
C VAL A 98 -5.31 7.14 -4.94
N SER A 99 -6.18 7.80 -4.18
CA SER A 99 -5.93 8.18 -2.79
C SER A 99 -6.99 7.59 -1.87
N LEU A 100 -6.57 6.90 -0.80
CA LEU A 100 -7.47 6.42 0.25
C LEU A 100 -7.61 7.48 1.35
N CYS A 101 -8.80 8.06 1.46
CA CYS A 101 -9.12 9.17 2.34
C CYS A 101 -9.88 8.68 3.58
N VAL A 102 -9.15 8.36 4.66
CA VAL A 102 -9.69 7.82 5.93
C VAL A 102 -9.64 8.85 7.05
N THR A 103 -8.43 9.38 7.29
CA THR A 103 -8.08 10.20 8.45
C THR A 103 -8.82 11.54 8.45
N GLU A 104 -9.30 11.95 9.62
CA GLU A 104 -9.89 13.26 9.89
C GLU A 104 -9.13 13.95 11.04
N GLN A 105 -9.58 15.10 11.51
CA GLN A 105 -8.87 15.84 12.55
C GLN A 105 -8.62 15.01 13.83
N GLY A 106 -9.55 14.11 14.19
CA GLY A 106 -9.42 13.19 15.33
C GLY A 106 -8.62 11.91 15.05
N GLY A 107 -8.07 11.74 13.83
CA GLY A 107 -7.33 10.56 13.42
C GLY A 107 -8.12 9.59 12.54
N GLY A 108 -7.60 8.37 12.34
CA GLY A 108 -8.22 7.33 11.50
C GLY A 108 -8.92 6.21 12.29
N HIS A 109 -9.20 6.43 13.58
CA HIS A 109 -10.00 5.50 14.39
C HIS A 109 -11.48 5.62 14.02
N PRO A 110 -12.31 4.53 14.05
CA PRO A 110 -13.74 4.60 13.68
C PRO A 110 -14.52 5.72 14.37
N ARG A 111 -14.24 6.00 15.64
CA ARG A 111 -14.90 7.08 16.39
C ARG A 111 -14.56 8.50 15.89
N ALA A 112 -13.44 8.64 15.20
CA ALA A 112 -12.97 9.92 14.68
C ALA A 112 -13.44 10.19 13.24
N ILE A 113 -14.05 9.19 12.56
CA ILE A 113 -14.56 9.32 11.20
C ILE A 113 -15.97 9.90 11.29
N LEU A 114 -16.11 11.18 10.94
CA LEU A 114 -17.35 11.97 11.03
C LEU A 114 -17.94 12.30 9.65
N THR A 115 -17.21 12.09 8.56
CA THR A 115 -17.72 12.23 7.19
C THR A 115 -18.96 11.38 7.02
N ARG A 116 -20.07 11.99 6.53
CA ARG A 116 -21.37 11.37 6.41
C ARG A 116 -21.68 11.00 4.96
N LEU A 117 -22.38 9.89 4.82
CA LEU A 117 -22.97 9.42 3.58
C LEU A 117 -24.49 9.30 3.81
N GLU A 118 -25.26 10.21 3.24
CA GLU A 118 -26.70 10.31 3.45
C GLU A 118 -27.43 9.81 2.19
N LYS A 119 -28.37 8.87 2.37
CA LYS A 119 -29.15 8.31 1.27
C LYS A 119 -30.13 9.36 0.73
N GLY A 120 -30.05 9.62 -0.56
CA GLY A 120 -30.98 10.47 -1.31
C GLY A 120 -32.06 9.66 -2.02
N ALA A 121 -32.71 10.28 -3.00
CA ALA A 121 -33.71 9.63 -3.85
C ALA A 121 -33.01 8.84 -4.99
N SER A 122 -33.73 7.85 -5.54
CA SER A 122 -33.36 7.18 -6.81
C SER A 122 -31.94 6.60 -6.85
N GLY A 123 -31.46 6.00 -5.74
CA GLY A 123 -30.14 5.33 -5.71
C GLY A 123 -28.96 6.32 -5.66
N THR A 124 -29.21 7.57 -5.29
CA THR A 124 -28.16 8.57 -5.04
C THR A 124 -27.85 8.68 -3.55
N TYR A 125 -26.66 9.19 -3.25
CA TYR A 125 -26.20 9.53 -1.92
C TYR A 125 -25.53 10.91 -1.93
N THR A 126 -25.52 11.57 -0.79
CA THR A 126 -24.81 12.84 -0.58
C THR A 126 -23.69 12.62 0.42
N LEU A 127 -22.47 13.01 0.03
CA LEU A 127 -21.27 12.86 0.83
C LEU A 127 -20.82 14.23 1.37
N THR A 128 -20.66 14.33 2.69
CA THR A 128 -20.29 15.59 3.37
C THR A 128 -19.31 15.32 4.51
N GLY A 129 -18.19 16.04 4.55
CA GLY A 129 -17.18 15.95 5.60
C GLY A 129 -15.82 16.46 5.18
N ASP A 130 -14.82 16.21 6.02
CA ASP A 130 -13.46 16.68 5.82
C ASP A 130 -12.47 15.54 6.11
N LYS A 131 -11.53 15.31 5.19
CA LYS A 131 -10.42 14.37 5.33
C LYS A 131 -9.11 15.11 5.46
N ARG A 132 -8.17 14.50 6.16
CA ARG A 132 -6.86 15.09 6.43
C ARG A 132 -5.76 14.04 6.26
N TRP A 133 -4.56 14.46 5.94
CA TRP A 133 -3.44 13.57 5.66
C TRP A 133 -3.73 12.58 4.55
N SER A 134 -4.55 12.99 3.57
CA SER A 134 -4.87 12.15 2.42
C SER A 134 -3.67 12.10 1.48
N THR A 135 -3.00 10.96 1.48
CA THR A 135 -1.75 10.74 0.72
C THR A 135 -2.02 10.84 -0.77
N LEU A 136 -1.27 11.69 -1.48
CA LEU A 136 -1.33 11.93 -2.93
C LEU A 136 -2.68 12.46 -3.44
N SER A 137 -3.62 12.87 -2.58
CA SER A 137 -4.97 13.28 -3.03
C SER A 137 -4.95 14.51 -3.95
N ASN A 138 -3.99 15.41 -3.82
CA ASN A 138 -3.82 16.56 -4.72
C ASN A 138 -3.32 16.20 -6.13
N GLN A 139 -2.92 14.94 -6.35
CA GLN A 139 -2.44 14.41 -7.63
C GLN A 139 -3.29 13.21 -8.10
N ALA A 140 -4.30 12.83 -7.29
CA ALA A 140 -5.19 11.72 -7.57
C ALA A 140 -6.26 12.10 -8.59
N GLY A 141 -6.62 11.16 -9.46
CA GLY A 141 -7.82 11.25 -10.30
C GLY A 141 -9.03 10.58 -9.64
N LEU A 142 -8.79 9.74 -8.62
CA LEU A 142 -9.83 9.02 -7.89
C LEU A 142 -9.52 9.04 -6.38
N LEU A 143 -10.55 9.35 -5.60
CA LEU A 143 -10.54 9.28 -4.14
C LEU A 143 -11.39 8.09 -3.69
N LEU A 144 -10.86 7.30 -2.75
CA LEU A 144 -11.60 6.29 -2.00
C LEU A 144 -11.93 6.89 -0.64
N VAL A 145 -13.14 7.41 -0.49
CA VAL A 145 -13.53 8.14 0.71
C VAL A 145 -14.26 7.21 1.68
N VAL A 146 -13.76 7.12 2.90
CA VAL A 146 -14.44 6.39 3.98
C VAL A 146 -15.44 7.31 4.67
N ALA A 147 -16.71 6.92 4.66
CA ALA A 147 -17.80 7.71 5.25
C ALA A 147 -18.71 6.85 6.12
N ARG A 148 -19.32 7.46 7.12
CA ARG A 148 -20.35 6.87 7.97
C ARG A 148 -21.68 6.96 7.27
N GLU A 149 -22.33 5.82 7.01
CA GLU A 149 -23.65 5.74 6.39
C GLU A 149 -24.76 5.76 7.43
N ALA A 150 -24.62 4.97 8.49
CA ALA A 150 -25.66 4.75 9.47
C ALA A 150 -25.08 4.29 10.82
N GLU A 151 -25.95 4.01 11.77
CA GLU A 151 -25.67 3.17 12.93
C GLU A 151 -26.42 1.83 12.77
N ASP A 152 -25.73 0.74 13.04
CA ASP A 152 -26.35 -0.59 13.10
C ASP A 152 -27.31 -0.62 14.31
N PRO A 153 -28.62 -0.80 14.11
CA PRO A 153 -29.60 -0.73 15.18
C PRO A 153 -29.43 -1.86 16.21
N ALA A 154 -28.82 -2.98 15.84
CA ALA A 154 -28.60 -4.11 16.74
C ALA A 154 -27.37 -3.92 17.66
N THR A 155 -26.34 -3.24 17.18
CA THR A 155 -25.05 -3.10 17.89
C THR A 155 -24.72 -1.67 18.30
N ASN A 156 -25.49 -0.69 17.85
CA ASN A 156 -25.24 0.74 17.99
C ASN A 156 -23.83 1.16 17.53
N ARG A 157 -23.29 0.44 16.53
CA ARG A 157 -21.99 0.74 15.93
C ARG A 157 -22.18 1.46 14.60
N ALA A 158 -21.26 2.37 14.33
CA ALA A 158 -21.23 3.06 13.04
C ALA A 158 -20.96 2.06 11.90
N VAL A 159 -21.77 2.10 10.86
CA VAL A 159 -21.57 1.40 9.59
C VAL A 159 -20.84 2.32 8.65
N PHE A 160 -19.74 1.87 8.10
CA PHE A 160 -18.91 2.64 7.18
C PHE A 160 -19.04 2.13 5.76
N ARG A 161 -18.90 3.04 4.80
CA ARG A 161 -18.74 2.74 3.38
C ARG A 161 -17.44 3.31 2.86
N VAL A 162 -16.89 2.66 1.85
CA VAL A 162 -15.88 3.27 0.99
C VAL A 162 -16.56 3.70 -0.30
N VAL A 163 -16.41 4.96 -0.65
CA VAL A 163 -17.06 5.57 -1.80
C VAL A 163 -16.01 6.00 -2.81
N ARG A 164 -16.20 5.63 -4.08
CA ARG A 164 -15.39 6.13 -5.19
C ARG A 164 -15.84 7.52 -5.57
N VAL A 165 -14.95 8.49 -5.53
CA VAL A 165 -15.24 9.90 -5.83
C VAL A 165 -14.18 10.42 -6.81
N ALA A 166 -14.61 10.95 -7.96
CA ALA A 166 -13.69 11.66 -8.85
C ALA A 166 -13.09 12.86 -8.13
N ALA A 167 -11.78 13.08 -8.24
CA ALA A 167 -11.12 14.14 -7.49
C ALA A 167 -11.56 15.56 -7.92
N ASP A 168 -12.11 15.68 -9.12
CA ASP A 168 -12.67 16.91 -9.72
C ASP A 168 -14.22 16.99 -9.64
N ALA A 169 -14.86 16.08 -8.88
CA ALA A 169 -16.31 16.08 -8.75
C ALA A 169 -16.83 17.39 -8.09
N PRO A 170 -18.00 17.88 -8.50
CA PRO A 170 -18.63 19.05 -7.86
C PRO A 170 -18.75 18.86 -6.35
N GLY A 171 -18.32 19.85 -5.57
CA GLY A 171 -18.32 19.80 -4.11
C GLY A 171 -17.04 19.20 -3.49
N VAL A 172 -16.09 18.71 -4.28
CA VAL A 172 -14.75 18.31 -3.81
C VAL A 172 -13.82 19.53 -3.83
N SER A 173 -13.09 19.73 -2.74
CA SER A 173 -12.00 20.71 -2.65
C SER A 173 -10.79 20.04 -2.02
N ILE A 174 -9.61 20.18 -2.64
CA ILE A 174 -8.37 19.56 -2.19
C ILE A 174 -7.35 20.66 -1.94
N VAL A 175 -6.89 20.77 -0.69
CA VAL A 175 -5.91 21.80 -0.27
C VAL A 175 -4.64 21.10 0.19
N PRO A 176 -3.49 21.33 -0.47
CA PRO A 176 -2.22 20.75 -0.05
C PRO A 176 -1.89 21.11 1.40
N MET A 177 -1.39 20.13 2.15
CA MET A 177 -0.83 20.32 3.49
C MET A 177 0.66 20.71 3.37
N PRO A 178 1.27 21.26 4.44
CA PRO A 178 2.70 21.46 4.51
C PRO A 178 3.48 20.19 4.20
N GLU A 179 4.63 20.35 3.56
CA GLU A 179 5.54 19.24 3.27
C GLU A 179 6.01 18.56 4.55
N THR A 180 6.16 17.23 4.46
CA THR A 180 6.80 16.45 5.53
C THR A 180 8.31 16.68 5.53
N PRO A 181 8.98 16.60 6.69
CA PRO A 181 10.44 16.82 6.76
C PRO A 181 11.25 15.66 6.14
N PHE A 182 10.60 14.60 5.70
CA PHE A 182 11.18 13.46 4.98
C PHE A 182 10.24 13.12 3.81
N VAL A 183 10.80 12.65 2.71
CA VAL A 183 10.08 12.35 1.47
C VAL A 183 9.10 13.47 1.09
N PRO A 184 9.56 14.73 0.95
CA PRO A 184 8.69 15.89 0.71
C PRO A 184 7.96 15.83 -0.63
N GLU A 185 8.38 14.97 -1.55
CA GLU A 185 7.74 14.70 -2.82
C GLU A 185 6.38 14.00 -2.65
N ILE A 186 6.17 13.30 -1.51
CA ILE A 186 4.88 12.67 -1.19
C ILE A 186 3.98 13.69 -0.52
N ARG A 187 3.14 14.30 -1.33
CA ARG A 187 2.21 15.33 -0.89
C ARG A 187 1.03 14.72 -0.16
N HIS A 188 0.66 15.35 0.94
CA HIS A 188 -0.59 15.12 1.64
C HIS A 188 -1.50 16.32 1.44
N ALA A 189 -2.82 16.08 1.51
CA ALA A 189 -3.77 17.18 1.42
C ALA A 189 -4.96 16.97 2.39
N GLU A 190 -5.64 18.07 2.65
CA GLU A 190 -6.98 18.09 3.19
C GLU A 190 -7.98 17.98 2.04
N VAL A 191 -9.00 17.15 2.21
CA VAL A 191 -10.07 16.95 1.22
C VAL A 191 -11.39 17.34 1.88
N SER A 192 -11.99 18.39 1.39
CA SER A 192 -13.32 18.85 1.83
C SER A 192 -14.39 18.38 0.85
N LEU A 193 -15.45 17.82 1.38
CA LEU A 193 -16.60 17.28 0.66
C LEU A 193 -17.84 18.06 1.08
N ARG A 194 -18.49 18.74 0.14
CA ARG A 194 -19.64 19.62 0.41
C ARG A 194 -20.81 19.24 -0.49
N GLY A 195 -21.61 18.28 -0.02
CA GLY A 195 -22.76 17.81 -0.74
C GLY A 195 -22.42 17.09 -2.05
N VAL A 196 -21.32 16.33 -2.08
CA VAL A 196 -20.90 15.58 -3.27
C VAL A 196 -21.92 14.48 -3.55
N VAL A 197 -22.53 14.51 -4.73
CA VAL A 197 -23.52 13.51 -5.15
C VAL A 197 -22.78 12.31 -5.74
N VAL A 198 -23.11 11.11 -5.24
CA VAL A 198 -22.58 9.84 -5.69
C VAL A 198 -23.72 8.85 -5.93
N HIS A 199 -23.52 7.88 -6.82
CA HIS A 199 -24.49 6.82 -7.09
C HIS A 199 -24.17 5.56 -6.28
N GLU A 200 -25.15 4.71 -6.07
CA GLU A 200 -24.99 3.44 -5.35
C GLU A 200 -23.89 2.54 -5.97
N THR A 201 -23.68 2.61 -7.28
CA THR A 201 -22.63 1.89 -8.00
C THR A 201 -21.20 2.32 -7.64
N GLU A 202 -21.05 3.50 -7.01
CA GLU A 202 -19.76 4.03 -6.55
C GLU A 202 -19.45 3.60 -5.11
N LEU A 203 -20.41 2.99 -4.41
CA LEU A 203 -20.21 2.42 -3.09
C LEU A 203 -19.60 1.03 -3.18
N LEU A 204 -18.49 0.82 -2.46
CA LEU A 204 -17.92 -0.52 -2.34
C LEU A 204 -18.79 -1.39 -1.42
N PRO A 205 -18.88 -2.70 -1.68
CA PRO A 205 -19.74 -3.59 -0.92
C PRO A 205 -19.24 -3.79 0.52
N GLY A 206 -20.19 -3.96 1.44
CA GLY A 206 -19.94 -4.30 2.85
C GLY A 206 -19.45 -3.15 3.71
N ASP A 207 -18.98 -3.47 4.93
CA ASP A 207 -18.48 -2.46 5.86
C ASP A 207 -17.10 -1.93 5.44
N GLY A 208 -17.04 -0.62 5.22
CA GLY A 208 -15.87 0.07 4.70
C GLY A 208 -14.66 0.02 5.66
N TYR A 209 -14.90 -0.01 6.97
CA TYR A 209 -13.81 -0.06 7.93
C TYR A 209 -13.25 -1.48 8.11
N GLU A 210 -14.11 -2.46 8.32
CA GLU A 210 -13.69 -3.84 8.59
C GLU A 210 -13.14 -4.56 7.34
N LEU A 211 -13.70 -4.26 6.15
CA LEU A 211 -13.30 -4.95 4.92
C LEU A 211 -12.13 -4.26 4.20
N TYR A 212 -11.95 -2.94 4.40
CA TYR A 212 -10.96 -2.18 3.62
C TYR A 212 -9.95 -1.44 4.49
N VAL A 213 -10.38 -0.55 5.40
CA VAL A 213 -9.45 0.30 6.16
C VAL A 213 -8.54 -0.51 7.08
N LYS A 214 -9.11 -1.47 7.78
CA LYS A 214 -8.39 -2.29 8.76
C LYS A 214 -7.35 -3.21 8.09
N PRO A 215 -7.70 -3.99 7.04
CA PRO A 215 -6.73 -4.80 6.31
C PRO A 215 -5.73 -3.96 5.50
N PHE A 216 -6.13 -2.79 4.98
CA PHE A 216 -5.23 -1.93 4.20
C PHE A 216 -3.93 -1.61 4.93
N ARG A 217 -3.97 -1.37 6.23
CA ARG A 217 -2.75 -1.07 7.02
C ARG A 217 -1.70 -2.19 6.95
N THR A 218 -2.12 -3.44 6.87
CA THR A 218 -1.21 -4.59 6.71
C THR A 218 -0.75 -4.73 5.27
N VAL A 219 -1.68 -4.59 4.33
CA VAL A 219 -1.39 -4.64 2.90
C VAL A 219 -0.43 -3.52 2.49
N GLU A 220 -0.64 -2.30 2.99
CA GLU A 220 0.24 -1.16 2.77
C GLU A 220 1.66 -1.42 3.33
N ASP A 221 1.76 -1.87 4.58
CA ASP A 221 3.06 -2.22 5.18
C ASP A 221 3.82 -3.22 4.30
N ILE A 222 3.17 -4.28 3.80
CA ILE A 222 3.78 -5.31 2.96
C ILE A 222 4.31 -4.69 1.65
N HIS A 223 3.47 -3.94 0.94
CA HIS A 223 3.82 -3.43 -0.40
C HIS A 223 4.82 -2.26 -0.34
N VAL A 224 4.67 -1.34 0.62
CA VAL A 224 5.61 -0.22 0.79
C VAL A 224 6.99 -0.71 1.22
N HIS A 225 7.06 -1.68 2.14
CA HIS A 225 8.36 -2.26 2.52
C HIS A 225 8.97 -3.11 1.40
N ALA A 226 8.17 -3.79 0.57
CA ALA A 226 8.66 -4.50 -0.60
C ALA A 226 9.25 -3.54 -1.65
N ALA A 227 8.57 -2.43 -1.92
CA ALA A 227 9.09 -1.37 -2.78
C ALA A 227 10.38 -0.73 -2.20
N GLY A 228 10.39 -0.47 -0.90
CA GLY A 228 11.58 0.01 -0.19
C GLY A 228 12.77 -0.95 -0.32
N ALA A 229 12.53 -2.26 -0.16
CA ALA A 229 13.58 -3.28 -0.35
C ALA A 229 14.08 -3.33 -1.81
N GLY A 230 13.20 -3.17 -2.79
CA GLY A 230 13.56 -3.00 -4.21
C GLY A 230 14.48 -1.79 -4.44
N TYR A 231 14.15 -0.66 -3.82
CA TYR A 231 14.98 0.57 -3.87
C TYR A 231 16.36 0.36 -3.22
N LEU A 232 16.41 -0.26 -2.04
CA LEU A 232 17.68 -0.59 -1.38
C LEU A 232 18.53 -1.55 -2.22
N MET A 233 17.91 -2.55 -2.87
CA MET A 233 18.59 -3.46 -3.80
C MET A 233 19.20 -2.71 -4.99
N ARG A 234 18.44 -1.76 -5.59
CA ARG A 234 18.97 -0.91 -6.67
C ARG A 234 20.23 -0.17 -6.25
N LEU A 235 20.18 0.53 -5.11
CA LEU A 235 21.33 1.29 -4.62
C LEU A 235 22.48 0.36 -4.24
N SER A 236 22.22 -0.80 -3.63
CA SER A 236 23.24 -1.78 -3.30
C SER A 236 23.99 -2.26 -4.53
N ARG A 237 23.28 -2.54 -5.63
CA ARG A 237 23.90 -2.92 -6.90
C ARG A 237 24.62 -1.77 -7.59
N ARG A 238 24.03 -0.57 -7.58
CA ARG A 238 24.61 0.63 -8.22
C ARG A 238 25.94 1.04 -7.62
N TYR A 239 26.07 0.87 -6.31
CA TYR A 239 27.27 1.28 -5.55
C TYR A 239 28.15 0.09 -5.15
N ASN A 240 27.90 -1.11 -5.70
CA ASN A 240 28.66 -2.34 -5.44
C ASN A 240 28.80 -2.65 -3.94
N LEU A 241 27.70 -2.49 -3.18
CA LEU A 241 27.67 -2.86 -1.77
C LEU A 241 27.84 -4.38 -1.61
N ASP A 242 28.09 -4.85 -0.40
CA ASP A 242 28.47 -6.23 -0.14
C ASP A 242 27.34 -7.25 -0.45
N LYS A 243 27.74 -8.48 -0.84
CA LYS A 243 26.79 -9.55 -1.19
C LYS A 243 25.92 -10.00 0.00
N PRO A 244 26.43 -10.15 1.24
CA PRO A 244 25.62 -10.50 2.39
C PRO A 244 24.44 -9.56 2.64
N LEU A 245 24.59 -8.24 2.38
CA LEU A 245 23.49 -7.28 2.43
C LEU A 245 22.44 -7.58 1.35
N MET A 246 22.88 -7.82 0.10
CA MET A 246 21.96 -8.15 -1.00
C MET A 246 21.22 -9.46 -0.75
N GLU A 247 21.88 -10.48 -0.17
CA GLU A 247 21.26 -11.75 0.23
C GLU A 247 20.15 -11.52 1.27
N ARG A 248 20.37 -10.65 2.27
CA ARG A 248 19.31 -10.26 3.23
C ARG A 248 18.17 -9.53 2.57
N LEU A 249 18.44 -8.61 1.63
CA LEU A 249 17.38 -7.91 0.88
C LEU A 249 16.57 -8.90 0.02
N VAL A 250 17.18 -9.87 -0.61
CA VAL A 250 16.50 -10.96 -1.34
C VAL A 250 15.58 -11.74 -0.40
N HIS A 251 16.07 -12.10 0.80
CA HIS A 251 15.25 -12.78 1.82
C HIS A 251 14.04 -11.93 2.23
N VAL A 252 14.22 -10.63 2.48
CA VAL A 252 13.13 -9.70 2.83
C VAL A 252 12.10 -9.61 1.68
N ILE A 253 12.55 -9.41 0.44
CA ILE A 253 11.68 -9.35 -0.74
C ILE A 253 10.88 -10.65 -0.90
N SER A 254 11.53 -11.81 -0.83
CA SER A 254 10.88 -13.12 -0.94
C SER A 254 9.81 -13.32 0.14
N SER A 255 10.12 -12.94 1.39
CA SER A 255 9.20 -13.05 2.51
C SER A 255 7.98 -12.13 2.34
N LEU A 256 8.18 -10.88 1.90
CA LEU A 256 7.11 -9.92 1.64
C LEU A 256 6.23 -10.36 0.45
N THR A 257 6.84 -10.96 -0.58
CA THR A 257 6.10 -11.55 -1.71
C THR A 257 5.18 -12.69 -1.25
N THR A 258 5.66 -13.53 -0.34
CA THR A 258 4.85 -14.60 0.27
C THR A 258 3.71 -14.01 1.11
N LEU A 259 3.99 -13.01 1.95
CA LEU A 259 3.00 -12.34 2.79
C LEU A 259 1.92 -11.60 1.99
N ALA A 260 2.22 -11.12 0.80
CA ALA A 260 1.24 -10.43 -0.06
C ALA A 260 0.06 -11.35 -0.48
N ALA A 261 0.23 -12.67 -0.42
CA ALA A 261 -0.81 -13.66 -0.70
C ALA A 261 -1.54 -14.14 0.56
N ALA A 262 -1.13 -13.72 1.76
CA ALA A 262 -1.73 -14.13 3.03
C ALA A 262 -2.94 -13.26 3.39
N ASP A 263 -3.86 -13.80 4.21
CA ASP A 263 -4.97 -13.01 4.76
C ASP A 263 -4.42 -11.90 5.67
N PRO A 264 -4.62 -10.61 5.32
CA PRO A 264 -4.12 -9.48 6.10
C PRO A 264 -4.80 -9.32 7.48
N LYS A 265 -5.82 -10.11 7.80
CA LYS A 265 -6.52 -10.14 9.08
C LYS A 265 -6.10 -11.29 9.99
N ASP A 266 -5.37 -12.27 9.44
CA ASP A 266 -4.87 -13.40 10.22
C ASP A 266 -3.79 -12.94 11.21
N PRO A 267 -3.89 -13.30 12.51
CA PRO A 267 -2.85 -12.99 13.49
C PRO A 267 -1.48 -13.58 13.12
N VAL A 268 -1.41 -14.73 12.45
CA VAL A 268 -0.15 -15.31 11.99
C VAL A 268 0.53 -14.40 10.96
N THR A 269 -0.23 -13.81 10.04
CA THR A 269 0.29 -12.83 9.07
C THR A 269 0.96 -11.65 9.77
N HIS A 270 0.36 -11.14 10.85
CA HIS A 270 0.93 -10.02 11.63
C HIS A 270 2.23 -10.40 12.33
N ILE A 271 2.34 -11.61 12.84
CA ILE A 271 3.54 -12.11 13.53
C ILE A 271 4.68 -12.33 12.53
N VAL A 272 4.39 -12.98 11.40
CA VAL A 272 5.37 -13.19 10.33
C VAL A 272 5.86 -11.85 9.78
N LEU A 273 4.92 -10.90 9.52
CA LEU A 273 5.27 -9.56 9.07
C LEU A 273 6.17 -8.83 10.06
N ALA A 274 5.91 -8.93 11.36
CA ALA A 274 6.78 -8.32 12.38
C ALA A 274 8.21 -8.87 12.31
N GLY A 275 8.38 -10.18 12.14
CA GLY A 275 9.69 -10.81 11.94
C GLY A 275 10.40 -10.34 10.68
N VAL A 276 9.68 -10.25 9.56
CA VAL A 276 10.24 -9.75 8.29
C VAL A 276 10.64 -8.29 8.39
N LEU A 277 9.84 -7.45 9.04
CA LEU A 277 10.15 -6.03 9.23
C LEU A 277 11.37 -5.83 10.16
N GLU A 278 11.58 -6.71 11.13
CA GLU A 278 12.81 -6.70 11.93
C GLU A 278 14.03 -7.07 11.09
N GLN A 279 13.94 -8.08 10.20
CA GLN A 279 15.01 -8.38 9.24
C GLN A 279 15.28 -7.22 8.27
N SER A 280 14.21 -6.55 7.81
CA SER A 280 14.32 -5.35 6.98
C SER A 280 15.03 -4.21 7.73
N ARG A 281 14.75 -4.03 9.02
CA ARG A 281 15.41 -3.03 9.87
C ARG A 281 16.91 -3.31 10.04
N LEU A 282 17.30 -4.58 10.24
CA LEU A 282 18.69 -4.99 10.31
C LEU A 282 19.40 -4.77 8.97
N ALA A 283 18.79 -5.18 7.86
CA ALA A 283 19.32 -4.91 6.52
C ALA A 283 19.49 -3.42 6.25
N LEU A 284 18.56 -2.58 6.73
CA LEU A 284 18.64 -1.12 6.62
C LEU A 284 19.80 -0.52 7.42
N GLN A 285 20.16 -1.09 8.58
CA GLN A 285 21.33 -0.66 9.36
C GLN A 285 22.65 -0.96 8.64
N ASP A 286 22.77 -2.18 8.08
CA ASP A 286 23.94 -2.56 7.31
C ASP A 286 24.07 -1.74 6.02
N PHE A 287 22.93 -1.51 5.33
CA PHE A 287 22.86 -0.67 4.14
C PHE A 287 23.30 0.78 4.45
N ASP A 288 22.85 1.36 5.56
CA ASP A 288 23.21 2.69 6.02
C ASP A 288 24.73 2.85 6.13
N SER A 289 25.37 1.93 6.85
CA SER A 289 26.81 1.92 7.03
C SER A 289 27.59 1.72 5.72
N ALA A 290 27.12 0.77 4.89
CA ALA A 290 27.77 0.47 3.61
C ALA A 290 27.62 1.63 2.60
N LEU A 291 26.44 2.25 2.52
CA LEU A 291 26.21 3.38 1.63
C LEU A 291 27.00 4.62 2.06
N ALA A 292 27.10 4.88 3.38
CA ALA A 292 27.91 5.98 3.90
C ALA A 292 29.38 5.88 3.47
N ALA A 293 29.93 4.67 3.43
CA ALA A 293 31.30 4.44 3.00
C ALA A 293 31.45 4.51 1.47
N ALA A 294 30.49 3.99 0.70
CA ALA A 294 30.59 3.88 -0.75
C ALA A 294 30.16 5.14 -1.51
N ALA A 295 29.17 5.87 -1.02
CA ALA A 295 28.56 7.03 -1.69
C ALA A 295 28.03 8.07 -0.68
N PRO A 296 28.90 8.83 0.00
CA PRO A 296 28.53 9.74 1.10
C PRO A 296 27.46 10.78 0.71
N ASP A 297 27.52 11.34 -0.49
CA ASP A 297 26.56 12.33 -0.96
C ASP A 297 25.14 11.73 -1.16
N VAL A 298 25.08 10.48 -1.64
CA VAL A 298 23.82 9.75 -1.79
C VAL A 298 23.29 9.34 -0.43
N HIS A 299 24.17 8.91 0.46
CA HIS A 299 23.84 8.58 1.84
C HIS A 299 23.23 9.79 2.57
N ALA A 300 23.82 11.00 2.43
CA ALA A 300 23.28 12.20 3.04
C ALA A 300 21.83 12.49 2.62
N LYS A 301 21.51 12.31 1.33
CA LYS A 301 20.13 12.42 0.82
C LYS A 301 19.21 11.32 1.38
N PHE A 302 19.69 10.08 1.36
CA PHE A 302 18.95 8.94 1.91
C PHE A 302 18.58 9.14 3.38
N MET A 303 19.48 9.73 4.18
CA MET A 303 19.26 9.99 5.61
C MET A 303 18.11 10.97 5.88
N LEU A 304 17.80 11.89 4.96
CA LEU A 304 16.64 12.77 5.08
C LEU A 304 15.34 11.98 4.99
N ASP A 305 15.29 10.95 4.15
CA ASP A 305 14.07 10.17 3.87
C ASP A 305 13.94 8.90 4.70
N LYS A 306 15.05 8.41 5.30
CA LYS A 306 15.09 7.20 6.12
C LYS A 306 14.00 7.10 7.19
N PRO A 307 13.53 8.19 7.85
CA PRO A 307 12.48 8.11 8.85
C PRO A 307 11.18 7.47 8.37
N ILE A 308 10.89 7.44 7.07
CA ILE A 308 9.68 6.82 6.51
C ILE A 308 9.55 5.34 6.91
N PHE A 309 10.66 4.60 7.03
CA PHE A 309 10.66 3.20 7.41
C PHE A 309 10.15 2.94 8.84
N SER A 310 10.13 3.95 9.70
CA SER A 310 9.77 3.85 11.12
C SER A 310 8.43 4.49 11.48
N ILE A 311 7.79 5.25 10.60
CA ILE A 311 6.58 6.06 10.91
C ILE A 311 5.49 5.25 11.61
N ALA A 312 5.16 4.06 11.13
CA ALA A 312 4.08 3.24 11.67
C ALA A 312 4.56 2.22 12.74
N ALA A 313 5.79 2.32 13.25
CA ALA A 313 6.39 1.31 14.14
C ALA A 313 5.54 1.02 15.37
N ARG A 314 4.99 2.05 16.05
CA ARG A 314 4.12 1.89 17.21
C ARG A 314 2.83 1.12 16.88
N VAL A 315 2.16 1.48 15.80
CA VAL A 315 0.91 0.83 15.38
C VAL A 315 1.15 -0.62 14.98
N ARG A 316 2.29 -0.90 14.32
CA ARG A 316 2.73 -2.27 14.01
C ARG A 316 2.97 -3.09 15.27
N ALA A 317 3.68 -2.55 16.26
CA ALA A 317 3.93 -3.23 17.54
C ALA A 317 2.63 -3.57 18.29
N GLU A 318 1.69 -2.61 18.38
CA GLU A 318 0.37 -2.84 18.99
C GLU A 318 -0.42 -3.95 18.26
N ARG A 319 -0.34 -3.99 16.92
CA ARG A 319 -0.98 -5.04 16.11
C ARG A 319 -0.38 -6.42 16.36
N THR A 320 0.95 -6.50 16.47
CA THR A 320 1.67 -7.74 16.77
C THR A 320 1.34 -8.27 18.17
N THR A 321 1.30 -7.38 19.18
CA THR A 321 0.87 -7.76 20.54
C THR A 321 -0.52 -8.38 20.54
N LYS A 322 -1.48 -7.72 19.88
CA LYS A 322 -2.86 -8.25 19.75
C LYS A 322 -2.92 -9.58 19.00
N ALA A 323 -2.02 -9.79 18.04
CA ALA A 323 -1.95 -11.05 17.32
C ALA A 323 -1.53 -12.21 18.25
N TRP A 324 -0.50 -12.02 19.06
CA TRP A 324 -0.08 -12.98 20.07
C TRP A 324 -1.16 -13.25 21.11
N GLU A 325 -1.84 -12.22 21.63
CA GLU A 325 -2.97 -12.36 22.56
C GLU A 325 -4.13 -13.18 21.97
N ARG A 326 -4.38 -13.05 20.66
CA ARG A 326 -5.42 -13.84 20.00
C ARG A 326 -5.04 -15.31 19.86
N LEU A 327 -3.79 -15.61 19.50
CA LEU A 327 -3.33 -17.00 19.38
C LEU A 327 -3.26 -17.70 20.73
N SER A 328 -2.81 -17.01 21.79
CA SER A 328 -2.77 -17.61 23.15
C SER A 328 -4.14 -17.95 23.72
N LYS A 329 -5.24 -17.42 23.18
CA LYS A 329 -6.61 -17.78 23.54
C LYS A 329 -7.13 -19.00 22.78
N LEU A 330 -6.42 -19.46 21.76
CA LEU A 330 -6.76 -20.65 20.95
C LEU A 330 -5.97 -21.89 21.39
N ALA A 331 -4.88 -21.69 22.14
CA ALA A 331 -4.08 -22.73 22.76
C ALA A 331 -4.62 -23.07 24.16
#